data_f474ad8dd64cd1d2fec9388cb30d2879
#
_entry.id   f474ad8dd64cd1d2fec9388cb30d2879
#
_cell.length_a   1.000
_cell.length_b   1.000
_cell.length_c   1.000
_cell.angle_alpha   90.00
_cell.angle_beta   90.00
_cell.angle_gamma   90.00
#
_symmetry.space_group_name_H-M   'P 1'
#
loop_
_entity.id
_entity.type
_entity.pdbx_description
1 polymer ?
#
loop_
_entity_poly.entity_id
_entity_poly.type
_entity_poly.pdbx_seq_one_letter_code
_entity_poly.pdbx_strand_id
1 'polypeptide(L)'
;MVKKILKGIGITFLMLISLFVLLAIWTANKSSAYKETAIPYLNLAITDISKWDAQTLKNYMTPSSIENATDEDISKIMRAFSKLGELKELGEFEFINVSSKAGTGGGSGTYVTYLIPASYTNGDAKITVTLKEEGESFSIYNFNLNSMALID
;
A
#
# COMPACT_ATOMS: atom_id res chain seq x y z
N MET A 1 -4.08 50.48 -16.77
CA MET A 1 -4.56 49.55 -15.71
C MET A 1 -4.57 48.09 -16.19
N VAL A 2 -5.18 47.77 -17.32
CA VAL A 2 -5.33 46.41 -17.84
C VAL A 2 -3.99 45.67 -18.01
N LYS A 3 -2.93 46.31 -18.51
CA LYS A 3 -1.60 45.68 -18.66
C LYS A 3 -0.93 45.28 -17.35
N LYS A 4 -1.18 45.97 -16.24
CA LYS A 4 -0.65 45.63 -14.91
C LYS A 4 -1.39 44.43 -14.31
N ILE A 5 -2.71 44.35 -14.54
CA ILE A 5 -3.56 43.25 -14.09
C ILE A 5 -3.21 41.99 -14.87
N LEU A 6 -3.04 42.06 -16.20
CA LEU A 6 -2.63 40.92 -17.04
C LEU A 6 -1.27 40.36 -16.61
N LYS A 7 -0.32 41.24 -16.26
CA LYS A 7 1.01 40.87 -15.80
C LYS A 7 0.96 40.17 -14.44
N GLY A 8 0.08 40.65 -13.53
CA GLY A 8 -0.18 39.98 -12.23
C GLY A 8 -0.77 38.61 -12.40
N ILE A 9 -1.77 38.42 -13.24
CA ILE A 9 -2.42 37.14 -13.54
C ILE A 9 -1.40 36.15 -14.15
N GLY A 10 -0.55 36.60 -15.09
CA GLY A 10 0.48 35.76 -15.70
C GLY A 10 1.51 35.26 -14.68
N ILE A 11 1.93 36.11 -13.72
CA ILE A 11 2.88 35.72 -12.68
C ILE A 11 2.25 34.73 -11.70
N THR A 12 0.99 34.94 -11.33
CA THR A 12 0.27 34.00 -10.43
C THR A 12 0.08 32.65 -11.10
N PHE A 13 -0.23 32.61 -12.38
CA PHE A 13 -0.39 31.39 -13.15
C PHE A 13 0.93 30.62 -13.29
N LEU A 14 2.04 31.32 -13.54
CA LEU A 14 3.38 30.73 -13.55
C LEU A 14 3.79 30.15 -12.18
N MET A 15 3.47 30.84 -11.08
CA MET A 15 3.71 30.32 -9.73
C MET A 15 2.90 29.05 -9.44
N LEU A 16 1.64 29.00 -9.87
CA LEU A 16 0.81 27.78 -9.72
C LEU A 16 1.40 26.61 -10.52
N ILE A 17 1.80 26.83 -11.77
CA ILE A 17 2.41 25.77 -12.59
C ILE A 17 3.71 25.28 -11.95
N SER A 18 4.57 26.18 -11.45
CA SER A 18 5.82 25.78 -10.80
C SER A 18 5.58 24.97 -9.53
N LEU A 19 4.55 25.32 -8.76
CA LEU A 19 4.15 24.56 -7.57
C LEU A 19 3.66 23.13 -7.94
N PHE A 20 2.85 23.01 -8.99
CA PHE A 20 2.40 21.71 -9.49
C PHE A 20 3.55 20.84 -9.99
N VAL A 21 4.52 21.42 -10.68
CA VAL A 21 5.71 20.71 -11.16
C VAL A 21 6.56 20.22 -9.99
N LEU A 22 6.77 21.06 -8.97
CA LEU A 22 7.51 20.69 -7.77
C LEU A 22 6.81 19.56 -6.99
N LEU A 23 5.49 19.60 -6.86
CA LEU A 23 4.70 18.54 -6.24
C LEU A 23 4.79 17.24 -7.03
N ALA A 24 4.73 17.29 -8.36
CA ALA A 24 4.86 16.12 -9.21
C ALA A 24 6.25 15.48 -9.11
N ILE A 25 7.32 16.28 -9.10
CA ILE A 25 8.70 15.81 -8.92
C ILE A 25 8.88 15.20 -7.53
N TRP A 26 8.34 15.83 -6.50
CA TRP A 26 8.43 15.32 -5.12
C TRP A 26 7.72 13.98 -4.96
N THR A 27 6.53 13.81 -5.55
CA THR A 27 5.78 12.55 -5.53
C THR A 27 6.50 11.47 -6.31
N ALA A 28 7.05 11.79 -7.48
CA ALA A 28 7.81 10.86 -8.31
C ALA A 28 9.09 10.38 -7.60
N ASN A 29 9.80 11.27 -6.91
CA ASN A 29 10.99 10.91 -6.14
C ASN A 29 10.65 9.99 -4.95
N LYS A 30 9.55 10.25 -4.24
CA LYS A 30 9.10 9.36 -3.15
C LYS A 30 8.69 7.98 -3.65
N SER A 31 7.90 7.92 -4.71
CA SER A 31 7.53 6.66 -5.36
C SER A 31 8.76 5.85 -5.79
N SER A 32 9.75 6.52 -6.38
CA SER A 32 10.98 5.88 -6.83
C SER A 32 11.82 5.33 -5.67
N ALA A 33 11.92 6.07 -4.56
CA ALA A 33 12.66 5.64 -3.38
C ALA A 33 12.10 4.35 -2.76
N TYR A 34 10.77 4.19 -2.74
CA TYR A 34 10.14 2.98 -2.22
C TYR A 34 10.12 1.81 -3.21
N LYS A 35 10.25 2.09 -4.51
CA LYS A 35 10.19 1.06 -5.54
C LYS A 35 11.27 -0.01 -5.37
N GLU A 36 12.47 0.39 -4.97
CA GLU A 36 13.62 -0.51 -4.82
C GLU A 36 13.58 -1.34 -3.53
N THR A 37 12.87 -0.88 -2.51
CA THR A 37 12.84 -1.52 -1.18
C THR A 37 11.50 -2.18 -0.87
N ALA A 38 10.39 -1.49 -1.11
CA ALA A 38 9.05 -1.99 -0.78
C ALA A 38 8.56 -3.07 -1.74
N ILE A 39 8.82 -2.96 -3.05
CA ILE A 39 8.31 -3.94 -4.02
C ILE A 39 8.91 -5.34 -3.81
N PRO A 40 10.23 -5.53 -3.62
CA PRO A 40 10.78 -6.84 -3.30
C PRO A 40 10.20 -7.44 -2.01
N TYR A 41 10.01 -6.60 -0.98
CA TYR A 41 9.38 -7.02 0.26
C TYR A 41 7.93 -7.46 0.05
N LEU A 42 7.12 -6.66 -0.67
CA LEU A 42 5.73 -6.97 -0.98
C LEU A 42 5.59 -8.24 -1.81
N ASN A 43 6.46 -8.42 -2.79
CA ASN A 43 6.44 -9.62 -3.64
C ASN A 43 6.63 -10.88 -2.79
N LEU A 44 7.61 -10.88 -1.91
CA LEU A 44 7.86 -12.00 -0.99
C LEU A 44 6.68 -12.17 -0.01
N ALA A 45 6.25 -11.11 0.65
CA ALA A 45 5.18 -11.16 1.65
C ALA A 45 3.86 -11.65 1.06
N ILE A 46 3.43 -11.12 -0.09
CA ILE A 46 2.17 -11.53 -0.73
C ILE A 46 2.26 -12.98 -1.20
N THR A 47 3.39 -13.39 -1.75
CA THR A 47 3.61 -14.78 -2.16
C THR A 47 3.49 -15.75 -0.99
N ASP A 48 4.07 -15.40 0.16
CA ASP A 48 3.99 -16.23 1.36
C ASP A 48 2.59 -16.23 1.98
N ILE A 49 1.96 -15.05 2.10
CA ILE A 49 0.59 -14.93 2.63
C ILE A 49 -0.41 -15.69 1.74
N SER A 50 -0.18 -15.75 0.44
CA SER A 50 -1.02 -16.51 -0.51
C SER A 50 -0.94 -18.03 -0.39
N LYS A 51 -0.14 -18.53 0.54
CA LYS A 51 -0.20 -19.93 1.00
C LYS A 51 -1.32 -20.16 2.02
N TRP A 52 -1.98 -19.09 2.42
CA TRP A 52 -3.17 -19.04 3.28
C TRP A 52 -2.97 -19.58 4.70
N ASP A 53 -1.76 -19.45 5.22
CA ASP A 53 -1.43 -19.81 6.61
C ASP A 53 -1.58 -18.60 7.54
N ALA A 54 -2.35 -18.77 8.61
CA ALA A 54 -2.63 -17.71 9.58
C ALA A 54 -1.38 -17.21 10.31
N GLN A 55 -0.46 -18.13 10.64
CA GLN A 55 0.79 -17.77 11.31
C GLN A 55 1.71 -16.98 10.39
N THR A 56 1.75 -17.33 9.12
CA THR A 56 2.50 -16.61 8.11
C THR A 56 2.00 -15.17 7.99
N LEU A 57 0.68 -14.94 7.91
CA LEU A 57 0.11 -13.59 7.90
C LEU A 57 0.55 -12.80 9.15
N LYS A 58 0.40 -13.39 10.33
CA LYS A 58 0.78 -12.76 11.60
C LYS A 58 2.25 -12.34 11.64
N ASN A 59 3.14 -13.14 11.06
CA ASN A 59 4.58 -12.84 11.04
C ASN A 59 4.91 -11.59 10.21
N TYR A 60 4.10 -11.27 9.21
CA TYR A 60 4.26 -10.08 8.38
C TYR A 60 3.57 -8.84 8.95
N MET A 61 2.54 -9.02 9.81
CA MET A 61 1.75 -7.92 10.34
C MET A 61 2.45 -7.20 11.49
N THR A 62 2.20 -5.89 11.61
CA THR A 62 2.61 -5.15 12.81
C THR A 62 1.83 -5.63 14.02
N PRO A 63 2.42 -5.65 15.23
CA PRO A 63 1.71 -6.04 16.46
C PRO A 63 0.42 -5.25 16.66
N SER A 64 0.44 -3.95 16.41
CA SER A 64 -0.73 -3.07 16.56
C SER A 64 -1.88 -3.39 15.61
N SER A 65 -1.60 -4.01 14.46
CA SER A 65 -2.63 -4.37 13.47
C SER A 65 -3.42 -5.61 13.84
N ILE A 66 -2.84 -6.48 14.63
CA ILE A 66 -3.44 -7.75 15.04
C ILE A 66 -3.78 -7.80 16.54
N GLU A 67 -3.52 -6.72 17.28
CA GLU A 67 -3.72 -6.64 18.74
C GLU A 67 -5.13 -7.02 19.18
N ASN A 68 -6.15 -6.65 18.39
CA ASN A 68 -7.55 -6.91 18.69
C ASN A 68 -8.13 -8.11 17.91
N ALA A 69 -7.33 -8.79 17.11
CA ALA A 69 -7.75 -9.97 16.35
C ALA A 69 -7.40 -11.25 17.09
N THR A 70 -8.36 -12.15 17.22
CA THR A 70 -8.08 -13.48 17.77
C THR A 70 -7.46 -14.38 16.69
N ASP A 71 -6.77 -15.43 17.11
CA ASP A 71 -6.23 -16.44 16.19
C ASP A 71 -7.34 -17.10 15.37
N GLU A 72 -8.53 -17.21 15.94
CA GLU A 72 -9.72 -17.73 15.26
C GLU A 72 -10.18 -16.79 14.15
N ASP A 73 -10.20 -15.47 14.38
CA ASP A 73 -10.60 -14.46 13.39
C ASP A 73 -9.62 -14.46 12.21
N ILE A 74 -8.32 -14.48 12.49
CA ILE A 74 -7.28 -14.53 11.45
C ILE A 74 -7.41 -15.83 10.65
N SER A 75 -7.63 -16.95 11.31
CA SER A 75 -7.82 -18.26 10.66
C SER A 75 -9.09 -18.29 9.79
N LYS A 76 -10.18 -17.64 10.21
CA LYS A 76 -11.40 -17.49 9.41
C LYS A 76 -11.15 -16.68 8.14
N ILE A 77 -10.42 -15.57 8.25
CA ILE A 77 -10.06 -14.72 7.11
C ILE A 77 -9.21 -15.51 6.11
N MET A 78 -8.17 -16.20 6.59
CA MET A 78 -7.29 -16.99 5.73
C MET A 78 -8.03 -18.14 5.06
N ARG A 79 -8.97 -18.76 5.74
CA ARG A 79 -9.86 -19.79 5.15
C ARG A 79 -10.79 -19.21 4.08
N ALA A 80 -11.28 -17.99 4.27
CA ALA A 80 -12.08 -17.33 3.25
C ALA A 80 -11.23 -17.01 2.01
N PHE A 81 -10.02 -16.48 2.22
CA PHE A 81 -9.10 -16.15 1.11
C PHE A 81 -8.60 -17.40 0.37
N SER A 82 -8.45 -18.52 1.06
CA SER A 82 -8.00 -19.78 0.45
C SER A 82 -8.93 -20.31 -0.66
N LYS A 83 -10.18 -19.82 -0.73
CA LYS A 83 -11.09 -20.10 -1.85
C LYS A 83 -10.55 -19.62 -3.19
N LEU A 84 -9.67 -18.62 -3.20
CA LEU A 84 -9.00 -18.15 -4.42
C LEU A 84 -8.03 -19.18 -5.01
N GLY A 85 -7.60 -20.14 -4.21
CA GLY A 85 -6.64 -21.14 -4.65
C GLY A 85 -5.20 -20.63 -4.62
N GLU A 86 -4.37 -21.11 -5.54
CA GLU A 86 -2.96 -20.78 -5.61
C GLU A 86 -2.73 -19.45 -6.35
N LEU A 87 -1.76 -18.67 -5.88
CA LEU A 87 -1.30 -17.46 -6.56
C LEU A 87 -0.60 -17.86 -7.87
N LYS A 88 -1.04 -17.30 -8.98
CA LYS A 88 -0.46 -17.49 -10.31
C LYS A 88 0.47 -16.36 -10.70
N GLU A 89 0.02 -15.13 -10.50
CA GLU A 89 0.74 -13.95 -10.95
C GLU A 89 0.39 -12.73 -10.09
N LEU A 90 1.38 -11.88 -9.83
CA LEU A 90 1.21 -10.53 -9.32
C LEU A 90 1.35 -9.55 -10.47
N GLY A 91 0.40 -8.63 -10.60
CA GLY A 91 0.45 -7.55 -11.57
C GLY A 91 1.39 -6.42 -11.15
N GLU A 92 1.22 -5.26 -11.76
CA GLU A 92 2.03 -4.09 -11.46
C GLU A 92 1.75 -3.57 -10.04
N PHE A 93 2.83 -3.25 -9.31
CA PHE A 93 2.75 -2.66 -7.98
C PHE A 93 2.52 -1.16 -8.12
N GLU A 94 1.28 -0.73 -7.95
CA GLU A 94 0.88 0.66 -8.06
C GLU A 94 1.06 1.38 -6.71
N PHE A 95 1.96 2.37 -6.68
CA PHE A 95 2.14 3.25 -5.53
C PHE A 95 0.93 4.18 -5.37
N ILE A 96 0.27 4.14 -4.22
CA ILE A 96 -0.90 4.96 -3.94
C ILE A 96 -0.50 6.23 -3.18
N ASN A 97 0.13 6.07 -2.01
CA ASN A 97 0.57 7.21 -1.20
C ASN A 97 1.63 6.83 -0.16
N VAL A 98 2.22 7.86 0.41
CA VAL A 98 2.99 7.78 1.65
C VAL A 98 2.39 8.77 2.66
N SER A 99 2.24 8.34 3.89
CA SER A 99 1.74 9.16 4.99
C SER A 99 2.61 8.98 6.23
N SER A 100 2.76 10.04 7.02
CA SER A 100 3.44 9.99 8.30
C SER A 100 2.42 10.27 9.40
N LYS A 101 2.39 9.43 10.42
CA LYS A 101 1.58 9.61 11.61
C LYS A 101 2.49 9.96 12.77
N ALA A 102 2.14 11.01 13.51
CA ALA A 102 2.77 11.38 14.77
C ALA A 102 1.85 11.00 15.92
N GLY A 103 2.39 10.42 16.97
CA GLY A 103 1.61 10.02 18.14
C GLY A 103 2.46 9.33 19.18
N THR A 104 1.92 9.16 20.38
CA THR A 104 2.51 8.35 21.44
C THR A 104 1.96 6.93 21.31
N GLY A 105 2.85 5.94 21.12
CA GLY A 105 2.50 4.53 20.99
C GLY A 105 2.85 3.91 19.64
N GLY A 106 2.47 2.66 19.43
CA GLY A 106 2.84 1.84 18.26
C GLY A 106 2.27 2.29 16.90
N GLY A 107 1.44 3.33 16.89
CA GLY A 107 0.83 3.88 15.67
C GLY A 107 1.61 5.01 15.00
N SER A 108 2.71 5.48 15.57
CA SER A 108 3.57 6.49 14.94
C SER A 108 4.50 5.87 13.90
N GLY A 109 4.83 6.60 12.85
CA GLY A 109 5.73 6.15 11.81
C GLY A 109 5.35 6.60 10.41
N THR A 110 6.11 6.12 9.44
CA THR A 110 5.84 6.32 8.01
C THR A 110 5.15 5.09 7.43
N TYR A 111 4.11 5.34 6.66
CA TYR A 111 3.26 4.32 6.05
C TYR A 111 3.22 4.52 4.54
N VAL A 112 3.40 3.44 3.80
CA VAL A 112 3.40 3.42 2.34
C VAL A 112 2.33 2.46 1.87
N THR A 113 1.47 2.89 0.96
CA THR A 113 0.35 2.08 0.45
C THR A 113 0.56 1.74 -1.02
N TYR A 114 0.36 0.47 -1.35
CA TYR A 114 0.38 -0.08 -2.70
C TYR A 114 -0.93 -0.79 -3.01
N LEU A 115 -1.33 -0.72 -4.28
CA LEU A 115 -2.36 -1.54 -4.89
C LEU A 115 -1.71 -2.53 -5.85
N ILE A 116 -2.03 -3.80 -5.71
CA ILE A 116 -1.44 -4.88 -6.49
C ILE A 116 -2.55 -5.77 -7.05
N PRO A 117 -2.76 -5.81 -8.37
CA PRO A 117 -3.58 -6.83 -9.00
C PRO A 117 -2.92 -8.19 -8.83
N ALA A 118 -3.71 -9.22 -8.57
CA ALA A 118 -3.23 -10.58 -8.43
C ALA A 118 -4.17 -11.56 -9.13
N SER A 119 -3.61 -12.55 -9.81
CA SER A 119 -4.36 -13.66 -10.40
C SER A 119 -4.14 -14.92 -9.59
N TYR A 120 -5.23 -15.56 -9.23
CA TYR A 120 -5.26 -16.83 -8.51
C TYR A 120 -5.93 -17.91 -9.36
N THR A 121 -5.83 -19.16 -8.94
CA THR A 121 -6.42 -20.29 -9.68
C THR A 121 -7.93 -20.14 -9.90
N ASN A 122 -8.64 -19.61 -8.92
CA ASN A 122 -10.10 -19.52 -8.92
C ASN A 122 -10.65 -18.10 -9.17
N GLY A 123 -9.80 -17.12 -9.41
CA GLY A 123 -10.24 -15.77 -9.76
C GLY A 123 -9.18 -14.71 -9.51
N ASP A 124 -9.47 -13.51 -9.98
CA ASP A 124 -8.58 -12.36 -9.81
C ASP A 124 -8.93 -11.60 -8.53
N ALA A 125 -7.93 -10.95 -7.97
CA ALA A 125 -8.07 -10.12 -6.79
C ALA A 125 -7.32 -8.79 -6.93
N LYS A 126 -7.75 -7.81 -6.15
CA LYS A 126 -7.01 -6.57 -5.91
C LYS A 126 -6.55 -6.56 -4.45
N ILE A 127 -5.26 -6.46 -4.25
CA ILE A 127 -4.65 -6.44 -2.93
C ILE A 127 -4.21 -5.01 -2.64
N THR A 128 -4.71 -4.44 -1.55
CA THR A 128 -4.23 -3.16 -1.03
C THR A 128 -3.44 -3.41 0.23
N VAL A 129 -2.17 -3.04 0.21
CA VAL A 129 -1.26 -3.23 1.35
C VAL A 129 -0.74 -1.88 1.80
N THR A 130 -0.84 -1.62 3.10
CA THR A 130 -0.16 -0.51 3.75
C THR A 130 0.99 -1.07 4.56
N LEU A 131 2.20 -0.66 4.21
CA LEU A 131 3.43 -0.99 4.91
C LEU A 131 3.75 0.08 5.94
N LYS A 132 4.28 -0.32 7.08
CA LYS A 132 4.94 0.56 8.04
C LYS A 132 6.44 0.38 7.89
N GLU A 133 7.19 1.48 7.81
CA GLU A 133 8.65 1.43 7.85
C GLU A 133 9.14 0.97 9.23
N GLU A 134 10.03 -0.01 9.23
CA GLU A 134 10.69 -0.57 10.42
C GLU A 134 12.21 -0.57 10.20
N GLY A 135 12.84 0.61 10.37
CA GLY A 135 14.26 0.77 10.06
C GLY A 135 14.55 0.61 8.56
N GLU A 136 15.31 -0.41 8.19
CA GLU A 136 15.66 -0.71 6.79
C GLU A 136 14.67 -1.71 6.13
N SER A 137 13.65 -2.13 6.84
CA SER A 137 12.65 -3.09 6.37
C SER A 137 11.23 -2.55 6.55
N PHE A 138 10.25 -3.43 6.43
CA PHE A 138 8.83 -3.11 6.55
C PHE A 138 8.09 -4.14 7.38
N SER A 139 6.94 -3.73 7.93
CA SER A 139 5.91 -4.63 8.44
C SER A 139 4.58 -4.25 7.80
N ILE A 140 3.67 -5.19 7.63
CA ILE A 140 2.35 -4.92 7.08
C ILE A 140 1.47 -4.33 8.18
N TYR A 141 1.02 -3.10 7.99
CA TYR A 141 0.07 -2.44 8.87
C TYR A 141 -1.38 -2.76 8.51
N ASN A 142 -1.67 -2.85 7.20
CA ASN A 142 -2.99 -3.23 6.71
C ASN A 142 -2.85 -4.10 5.46
N PHE A 143 -3.62 -5.18 5.42
CA PHE A 143 -3.71 -6.09 4.28
C PHE A 143 -5.19 -6.27 3.93
N ASN A 144 -5.58 -5.81 2.77
CA ASN A 144 -6.93 -5.94 2.26
C ASN A 144 -6.91 -6.65 0.91
N LEU A 145 -7.69 -7.70 0.78
CA LEU A 145 -7.85 -8.45 -0.45
C LEU A 145 -9.32 -8.42 -0.87
N ASN A 146 -9.57 -7.93 -2.07
CA ASN A 146 -10.90 -7.84 -2.67
C ASN A 146 -10.95 -8.67 -3.94
N SER A 147 -11.93 -9.58 -4.01
CA SER A 147 -12.18 -10.43 -5.17
C SER A 147 -13.66 -10.77 -5.27
N MET A 148 -14.18 -10.76 -6.48
CA MET A 148 -15.55 -11.23 -6.75
C MET A 148 -15.70 -12.73 -6.48
N ALA A 149 -14.65 -13.51 -6.66
CA ALA A 149 -14.63 -14.96 -6.40
C ALA A 149 -14.78 -15.32 -4.90
N LEU A 150 -14.74 -14.35 -3.99
CA LEU A 150 -15.00 -14.56 -2.56
C LEU A 150 -16.47 -14.38 -2.17
N ILE A 151 -17.28 -13.82 -3.07
CA ILE A 151 -18.68 -13.46 -2.81
C ILE A 151 -19.61 -14.62 -3.22
N ASP A 152 -19.15 -15.46 -4.15
CA ASP A 152 -19.82 -16.69 -4.59
C ASP A 152 -19.45 -17.85 -3.65
#